data_d598ee63b4a56e281ac55008e693652a
#
_entry.id   d598ee63b4a56e281ac55008e693652a
#
_cell.length_a   1.000
_cell.length_b   1.000
_cell.length_c   1.000
_cell.angle_alpha   90.00
_cell.angle_beta   90.00
_cell.angle_gamma   90.00
#
_symmetry.space_group_name_H-M   'P 1'
#
loop_
_entity.id
_entity.type
_entity.pdbx_description
1 polymer ?
#
loop_
_entity_poly.entity_id
_entity_poly.type
_entity_poly.pdbx_seq_one_letter_code
_entity_poly.pdbx_strand_id
1 'polypeptide(L)'
;MFFSCIAHGDQKVDLDSPEGWAMAFMTTSAQNLGHVPPHSVNIRDISISAELSSIPRLSKEQQRIGFGGFKDEDLNKSPAFGRLRANIGLPWNLDAEISWTPPLQINDSKPDHLWGAALSKPLFNNEKISMGLRLFLLRGGVTASVTCSEDTINFAPYTPQNTAGCVGLSEDKLQMDHEGVEVFLSFNNSSKILPWVSLASSNIDNSVEIDAPLEVGRERATVYSSGTIQTLSFGFNYDIRENWSLNAASSYTPLDVQRPNDNSDNDDFWNVRVGLTIRY
;
A
#
# COMPACT_ATOMS: atom_id res chain seq x y z
N MET A 1 20.41 1.15 -34.75
CA MET A 1 19.58 -0.07 -34.85
C MET A 1 18.52 0.08 -33.76
N PHE A 2 17.35 0.59 -34.12
CA PHE A 2 16.29 0.92 -33.19
C PHE A 2 15.48 -0.35 -32.89
N PHE A 3 15.64 -0.93 -31.73
CA PHE A 3 14.70 -1.91 -31.22
C PHE A 3 13.47 -1.15 -30.67
N SER A 4 12.48 -0.99 -31.54
CA SER A 4 11.13 -0.66 -31.08
C SER A 4 10.55 -1.92 -30.45
N CYS A 5 10.78 -2.13 -29.17
CA CYS A 5 10.01 -3.11 -28.40
C CYS A 5 8.69 -2.43 -28.02
N ILE A 6 7.72 -2.44 -28.94
CA ILE A 6 6.33 -2.29 -28.56
C ILE A 6 5.97 -3.61 -27.89
N ALA A 7 6.01 -3.63 -26.56
CA ALA A 7 5.57 -4.78 -25.79
C ALA A 7 4.05 -4.88 -25.90
N HIS A 8 3.57 -5.67 -26.83
CA HIS A 8 2.17 -6.10 -26.89
C HIS A 8 2.12 -7.47 -26.22
N GLY A 9 1.75 -7.51 -24.94
CA GLY A 9 1.56 -8.79 -24.27
C GLY A 9 1.61 -8.69 -22.74
N ASP A 10 1.07 -9.74 -22.12
CA ASP A 10 1.13 -9.93 -20.67
C ASP A 10 2.54 -10.36 -20.29
N GLN A 11 3.15 -9.68 -19.33
CA GLN A 11 4.47 -9.98 -18.81
C GLN A 11 4.38 -10.28 -17.31
N LYS A 12 4.92 -11.42 -16.88
CA LYS A 12 5.13 -11.72 -15.48
C LYS A 12 6.56 -11.37 -15.09
N VAL A 13 6.71 -10.61 -14.03
CA VAL A 13 8.00 -10.19 -13.46
C VAL A 13 8.16 -10.72 -12.03
N ASP A 14 9.40 -10.93 -11.61
CA ASP A 14 9.71 -11.33 -10.25
C ASP A 14 9.48 -10.15 -9.29
N LEU A 15 9.20 -10.45 -8.02
CA LEU A 15 8.87 -9.43 -7.02
C LEU A 15 10.04 -8.48 -6.75
N ASP A 16 11.27 -8.97 -6.88
CA ASP A 16 12.52 -8.24 -6.71
C ASP A 16 13.03 -7.58 -8.01
N SER A 17 12.31 -7.73 -9.13
CA SER A 17 12.59 -6.90 -10.32
C SER A 17 12.21 -5.44 -10.07
N PRO A 18 12.75 -4.46 -10.79
CA PRO A 18 12.40 -3.05 -10.60
C PRO A 18 10.90 -2.77 -10.68
N GLU A 19 10.20 -3.35 -11.66
CA GLU A 19 8.76 -3.22 -11.82
C GLU A 19 7.99 -3.95 -10.69
N GLY A 20 8.43 -5.16 -10.31
CA GLY A 20 7.83 -5.94 -9.23
C GLY A 20 7.97 -5.25 -7.89
N TRP A 21 9.16 -4.72 -7.59
CA TRP A 21 9.42 -3.91 -6.42
C TRP A 21 8.50 -2.67 -6.35
N ALA A 22 8.35 -1.94 -7.47
CA ALA A 22 7.48 -0.78 -7.50
C ALA A 22 6.01 -1.13 -7.22
N MET A 23 5.51 -2.24 -7.79
CA MET A 23 4.17 -2.74 -7.47
C MET A 23 4.04 -3.13 -5.99
N ALA A 24 5.05 -3.80 -5.42
CA ALA A 24 5.09 -4.14 -4.00
C ALA A 24 5.12 -2.89 -3.11
N PHE A 25 5.93 -1.89 -3.45
CA PHE A 25 6.01 -0.61 -2.74
C PHE A 25 4.65 0.11 -2.70
N MET A 26 3.97 0.21 -3.84
CA MET A 26 2.65 0.85 -3.94
C MET A 26 1.58 0.08 -3.16
N THR A 27 1.56 -1.26 -3.25
CA THR A 27 0.63 -2.10 -2.51
C THR A 27 0.89 -2.02 -1.00
N THR A 28 2.16 -1.99 -0.59
CA THR A 28 2.56 -1.81 0.80
C THR A 28 2.09 -0.47 1.35
N SER A 29 2.12 0.60 0.54
CA SER A 29 1.58 1.91 0.92
C SER A 29 0.10 1.86 1.29
N ALA A 30 -0.66 0.97 0.63
CA ALA A 30 -2.10 0.82 0.81
C ALA A 30 -2.50 -0.36 1.71
N GLN A 31 -1.55 -1.08 2.33
CA GLN A 31 -1.83 -2.25 3.16
C GLN A 31 -2.96 -2.03 4.16
N ASN A 32 -3.85 -3.05 4.30
CA ASN A 32 -4.94 -3.02 5.27
C ASN A 32 -4.48 -3.56 6.65
N LEU A 33 -3.33 -3.07 7.17
CA LEU A 33 -2.85 -3.43 8.51
C LEU A 33 -3.75 -2.87 9.61
N GLY A 34 -3.77 -3.53 10.75
CA GLY A 34 -4.51 -3.06 11.92
C GLY A 34 -3.90 -1.76 12.48
N HIS A 35 -4.76 -0.93 13.03
CA HIS A 35 -4.39 0.32 13.70
C HIS A 35 -4.67 0.27 15.21
N VAL A 36 -5.42 -0.75 15.63
CA VAL A 36 -5.74 -1.07 17.03
C VAL A 36 -5.50 -2.55 17.26
N PRO A 37 -4.81 -2.97 18.33
CA PRO A 37 -4.71 -4.38 18.69
C PRO A 37 -6.07 -5.00 18.91
N PRO A 38 -6.30 -6.26 18.52
CA PRO A 38 -7.52 -6.97 18.83
C PRO A 38 -7.78 -6.98 20.35
N HIS A 39 -8.96 -6.54 20.73
CA HIS A 39 -9.42 -6.45 22.12
C HIS A 39 -10.80 -7.09 22.25
N SER A 40 -11.23 -7.29 23.49
CA SER A 40 -12.58 -7.81 23.74
C SER A 40 -13.63 -6.80 23.32
N VAL A 41 -14.54 -7.24 22.47
CA VAL A 41 -15.69 -6.46 22.00
C VAL A 41 -16.99 -7.15 22.36
N ASN A 42 -18.01 -6.37 22.70
CA ASN A 42 -19.36 -6.93 22.85
C ASN A 42 -20.02 -7.07 21.48
N ILE A 43 -21.02 -7.92 21.42
CA ILE A 43 -21.83 -8.07 20.20
C ILE A 43 -22.51 -6.74 19.89
N ARG A 44 -22.35 -6.27 18.65
CA ARG A 44 -22.85 -5.00 18.13
C ARG A 44 -22.13 -3.74 18.64
N ASP A 45 -21.04 -3.84 19.37
CA ASP A 45 -20.17 -2.68 19.53
C ASP A 45 -19.71 -2.21 18.16
N ILE A 46 -19.90 -0.93 17.86
CA ILE A 46 -19.54 -0.34 16.57
C ILE A 46 -18.45 0.70 16.80
N SER A 47 -17.46 0.70 15.93
CA SER A 47 -16.51 1.80 15.86
C SER A 47 -16.29 2.27 14.42
N ILE A 48 -16.03 3.56 14.28
CA ILE A 48 -15.70 4.18 13.00
C ILE A 48 -14.36 4.90 13.16
N SER A 49 -13.47 4.70 12.19
CA SER A 49 -12.15 5.33 12.20
C SER A 49 -11.86 6.03 10.87
N ALA A 50 -11.18 7.16 10.96
CA ALA A 50 -10.52 7.78 9.83
C ALA A 50 -9.00 7.67 10.02
N GLU A 51 -8.31 7.21 8.99
CA GLU A 51 -6.86 6.98 9.00
C GLU A 51 -6.18 7.77 7.88
N LEU A 52 -5.02 8.31 8.16
CA LEU A 52 -4.10 8.90 7.19
C LEU A 52 -2.74 8.23 7.33
N SER A 53 -2.19 7.78 6.20
CA SER A 53 -0.88 7.15 6.09
C SER A 53 0.04 8.00 5.23
N SER A 54 1.30 8.14 5.62
CA SER A 54 2.32 8.75 4.75
C SER A 54 2.74 7.77 3.66
N ILE A 55 3.05 8.27 2.47
CA ILE A 55 3.74 7.53 1.41
C ILE A 55 5.14 8.13 1.29
N PRO A 56 6.22 7.36 1.49
CA PRO A 56 7.58 7.87 1.38
C PRO A 56 7.85 8.36 -0.04
N ARG A 57 8.60 9.45 -0.13
CA ARG A 57 9.04 9.96 -1.43
C ARG A 57 10.24 9.16 -1.92
N LEU A 58 10.14 8.65 -3.14
CA LEU A 58 11.19 7.92 -3.81
C LEU A 58 12.26 8.85 -4.41
N SER A 59 13.50 8.45 -4.34
CA SER A 59 14.62 9.08 -5.05
C SER A 59 14.50 8.84 -6.56
N LYS A 60 15.32 9.53 -7.36
CA LYS A 60 15.34 9.30 -8.81
C LYS A 60 15.82 7.88 -9.16
N GLU A 61 16.74 7.32 -8.40
CA GLU A 61 17.21 5.95 -8.60
C GLU A 61 16.11 4.94 -8.33
N GLN A 62 15.34 5.13 -7.26
CA GLN A 62 14.20 4.30 -6.93
C GLN A 62 13.06 4.40 -7.95
N GLN A 63 12.93 5.52 -8.64
CA GLN A 63 11.95 5.71 -9.72
C GLN A 63 12.38 5.10 -11.04
N ARG A 64 13.63 4.62 -11.16
CA ARG A 64 14.14 3.97 -12.37
C ARG A 64 13.72 2.50 -12.39
N ILE A 65 12.51 2.26 -12.85
CA ILE A 65 11.88 0.94 -12.87
C ILE A 65 11.45 0.46 -14.25
N GLY A 66 11.08 1.35 -15.17
CA GLY A 66 10.60 0.96 -16.48
C GLY A 66 11.66 0.27 -17.34
N PHE A 67 11.25 -0.68 -18.19
CA PHE A 67 12.12 -1.48 -19.04
C PHE A 67 13.22 -2.23 -18.27
N GLY A 68 12.85 -2.85 -17.14
CA GLY A 68 13.83 -3.57 -16.32
C GLY A 68 14.81 -2.64 -15.59
N GLY A 69 14.42 -1.43 -15.22
CA GLY A 69 15.25 -0.48 -14.50
C GLY A 69 16.07 0.49 -15.35
N PHE A 70 15.71 0.69 -16.61
CA PHE A 70 16.39 1.64 -17.49
C PHE A 70 15.64 2.95 -17.72
N LYS A 71 14.33 2.99 -17.48
CA LYS A 71 13.49 4.18 -17.67
C LYS A 71 13.01 4.70 -16.33
N ASP A 72 13.07 6.01 -16.14
CA ASP A 72 12.48 6.68 -14.99
C ASP A 72 10.95 6.74 -15.16
N GLU A 73 10.23 6.34 -14.08
CA GLU A 73 8.78 6.39 -13.99
C GLU A 73 8.37 7.29 -12.83
N ASP A 74 7.35 8.11 -13.01
CA ASP A 74 6.93 9.05 -11.97
C ASP A 74 6.02 8.37 -10.93
N LEU A 75 6.63 7.78 -9.92
CA LEU A 75 5.95 7.09 -8.81
C LEU A 75 5.57 8.03 -7.65
N ASN A 76 6.08 9.26 -7.61
CA ASN A 76 5.84 10.19 -6.52
C ASN A 76 4.50 10.96 -6.65
N LYS A 77 3.42 10.25 -6.98
CA LYS A 77 2.11 10.84 -7.27
C LYS A 77 1.37 11.34 -6.04
N SER A 78 1.40 10.60 -4.94
CA SER A 78 0.69 10.98 -3.73
C SER A 78 1.59 10.93 -2.50
N PRO A 79 1.63 11.98 -1.66
CA PRO A 79 2.41 11.96 -0.42
C PRO A 79 1.70 11.24 0.73
N ALA A 80 0.41 10.95 0.57
CA ALA A 80 -0.41 10.38 1.63
C ALA A 80 -1.56 9.54 1.08
N PHE A 81 -2.03 8.65 1.93
CA PHE A 81 -3.13 7.73 1.67
C PHE A 81 -4.16 7.84 2.79
N GLY A 82 -5.44 8.02 2.46
CA GLY A 82 -6.53 8.16 3.42
C GLY A 82 -7.49 6.98 3.37
N ARG A 83 -7.98 6.54 4.54
CA ARG A 83 -8.90 5.40 4.66
C ARG A 83 -9.95 5.65 5.73
N LEU A 84 -11.17 5.21 5.45
CA LEU A 84 -12.24 5.09 6.44
C LEU A 84 -12.40 3.62 6.80
N ARG A 85 -12.65 3.33 8.08
CA ARG A 85 -12.89 1.98 8.60
C ARG A 85 -14.16 1.97 9.43
N ALA A 86 -14.89 0.87 9.36
CA ALA A 86 -16.01 0.58 10.24
C ALA A 86 -15.84 -0.83 10.80
N ASN A 87 -15.96 -0.97 12.10
CA ASN A 87 -15.85 -2.23 12.81
C ASN A 87 -17.14 -2.57 13.52
N ILE A 88 -17.41 -3.87 13.65
CA ILE A 88 -18.56 -4.39 14.41
C ILE A 88 -18.16 -5.63 15.21
N GLY A 89 -18.49 -5.61 16.49
CA GLY A 89 -18.32 -6.76 17.37
C GLY A 89 -19.30 -7.89 17.04
N LEU A 90 -18.79 -9.10 16.89
CA LEU A 90 -19.50 -10.33 16.56
C LEU A 90 -19.48 -11.33 17.73
N PRO A 91 -20.31 -12.40 17.69
CA PRO A 91 -20.19 -13.52 18.64
C PRO A 91 -18.77 -14.09 18.70
N TRP A 92 -18.45 -14.79 19.79
CA TRP A 92 -17.14 -15.41 20.05
C TRP A 92 -15.98 -14.45 20.16
N ASN A 93 -16.27 -13.22 20.54
CA ASN A 93 -15.27 -12.16 20.70
C ASN A 93 -14.48 -11.88 19.40
N LEU A 94 -15.19 -11.91 18.28
CA LEU A 94 -14.67 -11.54 16.97
C LEU A 94 -15.00 -10.08 16.69
N ASP A 95 -14.11 -9.39 15.98
CA ASP A 95 -14.32 -8.04 15.46
C ASP A 95 -14.17 -8.07 13.94
N ALA A 96 -15.24 -7.74 13.22
CA ALA A 96 -15.22 -7.63 11.76
C ALA A 96 -15.05 -6.18 11.33
N GLU A 97 -14.16 -5.95 10.38
CA GLU A 97 -13.84 -4.64 9.81
C GLU A 97 -14.12 -4.61 8.33
N ILE A 98 -14.67 -3.50 7.87
CA ILE A 98 -14.63 -3.08 6.46
C ILE A 98 -13.90 -1.74 6.37
N SER A 99 -13.09 -1.57 5.34
CA SER A 99 -12.37 -0.33 5.08
C SER A 99 -12.56 0.11 3.63
N TRP A 100 -12.53 1.41 3.42
CA TRP A 100 -12.72 2.01 2.11
C TRP A 100 -11.85 3.25 1.94
N THR A 101 -11.24 3.37 0.78
CA THR A 101 -10.46 4.54 0.38
C THR A 101 -11.30 5.38 -0.55
N PRO A 102 -11.63 6.62 -0.16
CA PRO A 102 -12.36 7.55 -1.01
C PRO A 102 -11.61 7.78 -2.33
N PRO A 103 -12.31 7.85 -3.48
CA PRO A 103 -11.70 8.08 -4.80
C PRO A 103 -11.32 9.55 -4.99
N LEU A 104 -10.57 10.10 -4.03
CA LEU A 104 -10.06 11.48 -4.08
C LEU A 104 -8.77 11.50 -4.89
N GLN A 105 -8.74 12.33 -5.92
CA GLN A 105 -7.55 12.52 -6.73
C GLN A 105 -6.55 13.42 -6.00
N ILE A 106 -5.31 12.95 -5.89
CA ILE A 106 -4.17 13.71 -5.35
C ILE A 106 -3.04 13.62 -6.37
N ASN A 107 -2.62 14.76 -6.90
CA ASN A 107 -1.53 14.84 -7.88
C ASN A 107 -1.62 13.77 -8.99
N ASP A 108 -2.75 13.66 -9.66
CA ASP A 108 -2.98 12.71 -10.74
C ASP A 108 -3.09 11.22 -10.32
N SER A 109 -3.00 10.91 -9.03
CA SER A 109 -3.28 9.58 -8.50
C SER A 109 -4.70 9.51 -7.94
N LYS A 110 -5.47 8.51 -8.36
CA LYS A 110 -6.87 8.32 -7.95
C LYS A 110 -7.13 6.86 -7.59
N PRO A 111 -7.55 6.57 -6.33
CA PRO A 111 -8.05 5.25 -5.96
C PRO A 111 -9.27 4.84 -6.77
N ASP A 112 -9.31 3.60 -7.23
CA ASP A 112 -10.42 3.00 -7.96
C ASP A 112 -10.94 1.77 -7.21
N HIS A 113 -12.12 1.88 -6.61
CA HIS A 113 -12.80 0.81 -5.87
C HIS A 113 -11.89 0.13 -4.83
N LEU A 114 -11.03 0.88 -4.16
CA LEU A 114 -10.07 0.34 -3.19
C LEU A 114 -10.74 0.14 -1.83
N TRP A 115 -10.95 -1.12 -1.46
CA TRP A 115 -11.59 -1.54 -0.22
C TRP A 115 -10.83 -2.66 0.46
N GLY A 116 -11.01 -2.81 1.75
CA GLY A 116 -10.45 -3.89 2.53
C GLY A 116 -11.47 -4.47 3.51
N ALA A 117 -11.20 -5.67 3.98
CA ALA A 117 -11.92 -6.29 5.07
C ALA A 117 -10.94 -6.97 6.02
N ALA A 118 -11.36 -7.14 7.27
CA ALA A 118 -10.58 -7.90 8.23
C ALA A 118 -11.48 -8.58 9.27
N LEU A 119 -10.92 -9.62 9.88
CA LEU A 119 -11.51 -10.31 11.01
C LEU A 119 -10.45 -10.45 12.10
N SER A 120 -10.74 -9.91 13.27
CA SER A 120 -9.81 -9.88 14.40
C SER A 120 -10.34 -10.66 15.58
N LYS A 121 -9.43 -11.24 16.36
CA LYS A 121 -9.76 -11.97 17.59
C LYS A 121 -8.66 -11.79 18.63
N PRO A 122 -8.99 -11.37 19.86
CA PRO A 122 -8.08 -11.50 20.99
C PRO A 122 -7.93 -12.99 21.35
N LEU A 123 -6.69 -13.44 21.42
CA LEU A 123 -6.35 -14.85 21.75
C LEU A 123 -6.03 -15.00 23.22
N PHE A 124 -5.35 -14.03 23.78
CA PHE A 124 -4.91 -14.03 25.16
C PHE A 124 -4.97 -12.59 25.72
N ASN A 125 -5.43 -12.46 26.95
CA ASN A 125 -5.47 -11.17 27.63
C ASN A 125 -5.26 -11.37 29.13
N ASN A 126 -4.30 -10.66 29.69
CA ASN A 126 -4.10 -10.55 31.13
C ASN A 126 -3.83 -9.09 31.52
N GLU A 127 -3.56 -8.85 32.81
CA GLU A 127 -3.34 -7.49 33.35
C GLU A 127 -2.14 -6.77 32.73
N LYS A 128 -1.17 -7.48 32.14
CA LYS A 128 0.10 -6.90 31.65
C LYS A 128 0.20 -6.89 30.13
N ILE A 129 -0.28 -7.95 29.49
CA ILE A 129 -0.14 -8.14 28.04
C ILE A 129 -1.42 -8.70 27.44
N SER A 130 -1.68 -8.35 26.21
CA SER A 130 -2.67 -9.05 25.40
C SER A 130 -2.10 -9.40 24.03
N MET A 131 -2.56 -10.52 23.48
CA MET A 131 -2.18 -11.01 22.17
C MET A 131 -3.44 -11.25 21.32
N GLY A 132 -3.38 -10.88 20.06
CA GLY A 132 -4.49 -11.03 19.14
C GLY A 132 -4.03 -11.43 17.75
N LEU A 133 -4.98 -11.96 16.99
CA LEU A 133 -4.81 -12.37 15.60
C LEU A 133 -5.76 -11.55 14.72
N ARG A 134 -5.31 -11.16 13.55
CA ARG A 134 -6.11 -10.50 12.54
C ARG A 134 -5.84 -11.12 11.18
N LEU A 135 -6.90 -11.49 10.48
CA LEU A 135 -6.89 -11.85 9.06
C LEU A 135 -7.37 -10.63 8.29
N PHE A 136 -6.74 -10.31 7.18
CA PHE A 136 -7.11 -9.14 6.41
C PHE A 136 -6.97 -9.37 4.91
N LEU A 137 -7.70 -8.57 4.15
CA LEU A 137 -7.55 -8.45 2.70
C LEU A 137 -7.71 -7.01 2.26
N LEU A 138 -7.17 -6.71 1.08
CA LEU A 138 -7.33 -5.45 0.35
C LEU A 138 -7.51 -5.77 -1.12
N ARG A 139 -8.49 -5.13 -1.77
CA ARG A 139 -8.75 -5.27 -3.20
C ARG A 139 -9.14 -3.95 -3.83
N GLY A 140 -8.79 -3.78 -5.08
CA GLY A 140 -9.07 -2.59 -5.88
C GLY A 140 -7.83 -2.06 -6.55
N GLY A 141 -7.88 -0.82 -7.03
CA GLY A 141 -6.77 -0.27 -7.78
C GLY A 141 -6.52 1.20 -7.54
N VAL A 142 -5.50 1.68 -8.21
CA VAL A 142 -5.15 3.11 -8.31
C VAL A 142 -4.82 3.42 -9.76
N THR A 143 -5.38 4.51 -10.28
CA THR A 143 -5.06 5.01 -11.62
C THR A 143 -4.17 6.24 -11.49
N ALA A 144 -3.12 6.33 -12.30
CA ALA A 144 -2.20 7.46 -12.37
C ALA A 144 -1.47 7.49 -13.71
N SER A 145 -0.92 8.64 -14.12
CA SER A 145 -0.07 8.77 -15.31
C SER A 145 1.39 8.55 -14.93
N VAL A 146 1.79 7.30 -14.75
CA VAL A 146 3.15 6.92 -14.32
C VAL A 146 4.09 6.82 -15.51
N THR A 147 3.71 6.06 -16.55
CA THR A 147 4.53 5.75 -17.73
C THR A 147 4.79 6.99 -18.58
N CYS A 148 3.77 7.82 -18.80
CA CYS A 148 3.87 9.10 -19.47
C CYS A 148 3.32 10.19 -18.55
N SER A 149 4.18 10.78 -17.73
CA SER A 149 3.83 11.80 -16.76
C SER A 149 3.79 13.21 -17.38
N GLU A 150 3.21 14.17 -16.64
CA GLU A 150 3.19 15.59 -17.04
C GLU A 150 4.60 16.15 -17.26
N ASP A 151 5.55 15.77 -16.40
CA ASP A 151 6.95 16.18 -16.57
C ASP A 151 7.56 15.61 -17.86
N THR A 152 7.25 14.37 -18.21
CA THR A 152 7.81 13.68 -19.39
C THR A 152 7.30 14.28 -20.69
N ILE A 153 6.00 14.58 -20.81
CA ILE A 153 5.39 15.07 -22.06
C ILE A 153 5.78 16.50 -22.43
N ASN A 154 6.38 17.25 -21.49
CA ASN A 154 6.92 18.59 -21.75
C ASN A 154 8.20 18.56 -22.58
N PHE A 155 8.81 17.40 -22.77
CA PHE A 155 10.02 17.21 -23.59
C PHE A 155 9.68 16.55 -24.94
N ALA A 156 10.44 16.91 -25.98
CA ALA A 156 10.25 16.27 -27.29
C ALA A 156 10.45 14.76 -27.22
N PRO A 157 9.68 13.96 -28.00
CA PRO A 157 9.85 12.51 -28.09
C PRO A 157 11.30 12.09 -28.37
N TYR A 158 11.71 10.99 -27.75
CA TYR A 158 13.06 10.36 -27.90
C TYR A 158 14.23 11.23 -27.44
N THR A 159 13.96 12.23 -26.58
CA THR A 159 15.02 12.95 -25.84
C THR A 159 15.39 12.17 -24.57
N PRO A 160 16.52 12.50 -23.89
CA PRO A 160 16.89 11.83 -22.64
C PRO A 160 15.83 11.93 -21.53
N GLN A 161 14.97 12.95 -21.54
CA GLN A 161 13.90 13.18 -20.59
C GLN A 161 12.56 12.55 -21.02
N ASN A 162 12.46 12.11 -22.29
CA ASN A 162 11.28 11.47 -22.87
C ASN A 162 11.71 10.31 -23.77
N THR A 163 12.39 9.34 -23.18
CA THR A 163 13.01 8.21 -23.91
C THR A 163 11.97 7.30 -24.58
N ALA A 164 10.78 7.19 -24.01
CA ALA A 164 9.68 6.38 -24.55
C ALA A 164 8.96 7.06 -25.72
N GLY A 165 9.12 8.37 -25.93
CA GLY A 165 8.40 9.11 -26.97
C GLY A 165 6.95 9.41 -26.61
N CYS A 166 6.68 9.72 -25.33
CA CYS A 166 5.36 10.13 -24.84
C CYS A 166 4.87 11.40 -25.53
N VAL A 167 3.62 11.40 -26.00
CA VAL A 167 2.96 12.56 -26.61
C VAL A 167 1.70 13.01 -25.86
N GLY A 168 1.33 12.33 -24.78
CA GLY A 168 0.22 12.63 -23.90
C GLY A 168 0.32 11.85 -22.61
N LEU A 169 -0.52 12.16 -21.63
CA LEU A 169 -0.55 11.47 -20.35
C LEU A 169 -0.99 10.00 -20.52
N SER A 170 -0.37 9.08 -19.79
CA SER A 170 -0.81 7.69 -19.72
C SER A 170 -1.98 7.53 -18.75
N GLU A 171 -2.74 6.45 -18.91
CA GLU A 171 -3.79 6.02 -18.00
C GLU A 171 -3.40 4.66 -17.43
N ASP A 172 -2.35 4.65 -16.58
CA ASP A 172 -1.86 3.41 -15.99
C ASP A 172 -2.72 3.04 -14.78
N LYS A 173 -3.04 1.74 -14.66
CA LYS A 173 -3.87 1.24 -13.57
C LYS A 173 -3.17 0.10 -12.83
N LEU A 174 -2.81 0.36 -11.58
CA LEU A 174 -2.36 -0.68 -10.66
C LEU A 174 -3.59 -1.35 -10.03
N GLN A 175 -3.74 -2.65 -10.22
CA GLN A 175 -4.67 -3.51 -9.51
C GLN A 175 -3.94 -4.22 -8.37
N MET A 176 -4.55 -4.25 -7.20
CA MET A 176 -4.00 -4.84 -5.98
C MET A 176 -4.93 -5.92 -5.46
N ASP A 177 -4.42 -7.13 -5.28
CA ASP A 177 -5.02 -8.19 -4.48
C ASP A 177 -4.02 -8.57 -3.39
N HIS A 178 -4.36 -8.26 -2.14
CA HIS A 178 -3.48 -8.39 -1.02
C HIS A 178 -4.24 -9.03 0.15
N GLU A 179 -3.72 -10.12 0.68
CA GLU A 179 -4.32 -10.82 1.81
C GLU A 179 -3.26 -11.33 2.78
N GLY A 180 -3.58 -11.40 4.06
CA GLY A 180 -2.59 -11.79 5.03
C GLY A 180 -3.12 -12.04 6.43
N VAL A 181 -2.17 -12.38 7.29
CA VAL A 181 -2.37 -12.60 8.71
C VAL A 181 -1.45 -11.67 9.50
N GLU A 182 -1.96 -11.12 10.58
CA GLU A 182 -1.24 -10.21 11.46
C GLU A 182 -1.41 -10.64 12.91
N VAL A 183 -0.30 -10.76 13.64
CA VAL A 183 -0.27 -11.08 15.07
C VAL A 183 0.10 -9.83 15.85
N PHE A 184 -0.68 -9.50 16.86
CA PHE A 184 -0.47 -8.37 17.74
C PHE A 184 -0.02 -8.80 19.12
N LEU A 185 0.87 -8.01 19.69
CA LEU A 185 1.20 -8.00 21.11
C LEU A 185 1.02 -6.58 21.64
N SER A 186 0.15 -6.39 22.62
CA SER A 186 -0.04 -5.10 23.28
C SER A 186 0.31 -5.19 24.77
N PHE A 187 0.74 -4.05 25.33
CA PHE A 187 1.20 -3.96 26.68
C PHE A 187 0.18 -3.22 27.51
N ASN A 188 -0.61 -3.97 28.29
CA ASN A 188 -1.61 -3.42 29.19
C ASN A 188 -0.90 -2.70 30.34
N ASN A 189 -1.10 -1.41 30.44
CA ASN A 189 -0.74 -0.66 31.60
C ASN A 189 -1.97 0.13 32.05
N SER A 190 -1.99 0.60 33.28
CA SER A 190 -3.10 1.41 33.81
C SER A 190 -3.19 2.83 33.22
N SER A 191 -2.42 3.14 32.20
CA SER A 191 -2.40 4.44 31.52
C SER A 191 -3.42 4.48 30.38
N LYS A 192 -3.75 5.69 29.93
CA LYS A 192 -4.59 5.93 28.75
C LYS A 192 -3.90 5.55 27.43
N ILE A 193 -2.63 5.16 27.50
CA ILE A 193 -1.82 4.80 26.34
C ILE A 193 -1.65 3.29 26.32
N LEU A 194 -2.03 2.66 25.22
CA LEU A 194 -1.85 1.24 24.94
C LEU A 194 -0.80 1.06 23.84
N PRO A 195 0.48 0.85 24.19
CA PRO A 195 1.50 0.54 23.19
C PRO A 195 1.37 -0.90 22.68
N TRP A 196 1.76 -1.12 21.43
CA TRP A 196 1.66 -2.41 20.79
C TRP A 196 2.70 -2.59 19.69
N VAL A 197 2.94 -3.83 19.33
CA VAL A 197 3.75 -4.26 18.17
C VAL A 197 2.95 -5.32 17.42
N SER A 198 3.10 -5.39 16.10
CA SER A 198 2.54 -6.45 15.29
C SER A 198 3.52 -6.94 14.22
N LEU A 199 3.33 -8.19 13.82
CA LEU A 199 4.01 -8.82 12.69
C LEU A 199 2.94 -9.34 11.75
N ALA A 200 3.00 -8.92 10.49
CA ALA A 200 2.14 -9.39 9.42
C ALA A 200 2.94 -10.19 8.39
N SER A 201 2.32 -11.25 7.88
CA SER A 201 2.76 -11.96 6.67
C SER A 201 1.62 -11.98 5.68
N SER A 202 1.88 -11.56 4.45
CA SER A 202 0.84 -11.38 3.46
C SER A 202 1.30 -11.72 2.05
N ASN A 203 0.37 -12.22 1.25
CA ASN A 203 0.54 -12.44 -0.16
C ASN A 203 0.02 -11.24 -0.93
N ILE A 204 0.74 -10.84 -1.95
CA ILE A 204 0.35 -9.84 -2.92
C ILE A 204 0.26 -10.48 -4.30
N ASP A 205 -0.77 -10.12 -5.06
CA ASP A 205 -0.96 -10.46 -6.47
C ASP A 205 -1.38 -9.17 -7.19
N ASN A 206 -0.43 -8.58 -7.88
CA ASN A 206 -0.57 -7.26 -8.46
C ASN A 206 -0.51 -7.32 -9.98
N SER A 207 -1.24 -6.43 -10.63
CA SER A 207 -1.06 -6.17 -12.05
C SER A 207 -1.07 -4.68 -12.33
N VAL A 208 -0.26 -4.25 -13.29
CA VAL A 208 -0.27 -2.89 -13.85
C VAL A 208 -0.71 -2.97 -15.29
N GLU A 209 -1.85 -2.37 -15.60
CA GLU A 209 -2.29 -2.12 -16.97
C GLU A 209 -1.68 -0.79 -17.42
N ILE A 210 -0.82 -0.82 -18.43
CA ILE A 210 -0.20 0.34 -19.06
C ILE A 210 -1.04 0.75 -20.26
N ASP A 211 -1.41 2.02 -20.36
CA ASP A 211 -2.05 2.59 -21.54
C ASP A 211 -1.43 3.97 -21.85
N ALA A 212 -0.36 3.98 -22.63
CA ALA A 212 0.49 5.14 -22.89
C ALA A 212 0.43 5.60 -24.36
N PRO A 213 0.10 6.88 -24.64
CA PRO A 213 0.15 7.45 -25.98
C PRO A 213 1.59 7.83 -26.35
N LEU A 214 2.16 7.12 -27.31
CA LEU A 214 3.50 7.36 -27.83
C LEU A 214 3.42 7.96 -29.24
N GLU A 215 4.50 8.60 -29.72
CA GLU A 215 4.58 9.15 -31.07
C GLU A 215 4.35 8.11 -32.17
N VAL A 216 4.80 6.87 -31.93
CA VAL A 216 4.63 5.74 -32.87
C VAL A 216 3.31 4.99 -32.73
N GLY A 217 2.41 5.46 -31.86
CA GLY A 217 1.11 4.83 -31.57
C GLY A 217 0.81 4.74 -30.08
N ARG A 218 -0.02 3.78 -29.69
CA ARG A 218 -0.42 3.58 -28.30
C ARG A 218 0.15 2.27 -27.76
N GLU A 219 0.91 2.36 -26.68
CA GLU A 219 1.42 1.18 -25.98
C GLU A 219 0.33 0.66 -25.03
N ARG A 220 0.08 -0.65 -25.10
CA ARG A 220 -0.80 -1.36 -24.17
C ARG A 220 -0.13 -2.65 -23.74
N ALA A 221 0.10 -2.76 -22.45
CA ALA A 221 0.72 -3.94 -21.85
C ALA A 221 0.16 -4.18 -20.45
N THR A 222 0.22 -5.42 -19.98
CA THR A 222 -0.08 -5.75 -18.60
C THR A 222 1.12 -6.43 -17.98
N VAL A 223 1.57 -5.91 -16.85
CA VAL A 223 2.68 -6.47 -16.06
C VAL A 223 2.11 -7.06 -14.78
N TYR A 224 2.46 -8.31 -14.47
CA TYR A 224 2.03 -9.03 -13.29
C TYR A 224 3.20 -9.29 -12.35
N SER A 225 2.98 -9.14 -11.05
CA SER A 225 3.94 -9.55 -10.03
C SER A 225 3.21 -10.12 -8.83
N SER A 226 3.73 -11.20 -8.26
CA SER A 226 3.15 -11.84 -7.08
C SER A 226 4.24 -12.34 -6.14
N GLY A 227 3.95 -12.34 -4.84
CA GLY A 227 4.88 -12.84 -3.84
C GLY A 227 4.38 -12.63 -2.42
N THR A 228 5.26 -12.92 -1.45
CA THR A 228 4.96 -12.76 -0.03
C THR A 228 5.81 -11.66 0.55
N ILE A 229 5.19 -10.76 1.33
CA ILE A 229 5.87 -9.71 2.07
C ILE A 229 5.61 -9.85 3.57
N GLN A 230 6.56 -9.36 4.37
CA GLN A 230 6.44 -9.32 5.82
C GLN A 230 6.52 -7.88 6.29
N THR A 231 5.68 -7.52 7.25
CA THR A 231 5.63 -6.16 7.78
C THR A 231 5.67 -6.19 9.30
N LEU A 232 6.61 -5.46 9.87
CA LEU A 232 6.68 -5.18 11.29
C LEU A 232 6.03 -3.82 11.54
N SER A 233 5.11 -3.75 12.51
CA SER A 233 4.50 -2.49 12.91
C SER A 233 4.63 -2.29 14.42
N PHE A 234 4.73 -1.02 14.82
CA PHE A 234 4.66 -0.63 16.22
C PHE A 234 3.83 0.65 16.33
N GLY A 235 3.09 0.76 17.41
CA GLY A 235 2.20 1.89 17.58
C GLY A 235 1.67 2.02 19.00
N PHE A 236 0.77 2.96 19.14
CA PHE A 236 0.02 3.15 20.38
C PHE A 236 -1.39 3.65 20.09
N ASN A 237 -2.28 3.35 21.02
CA ASN A 237 -3.62 3.91 21.10
C ASN A 237 -3.69 4.81 22.33
N TYR A 238 -4.25 6.00 22.17
CA TYR A 238 -4.46 6.96 23.25
C TYR A 238 -5.95 7.27 23.39
N ASP A 239 -6.54 6.88 24.53
CA ASP A 239 -7.93 7.18 24.83
C ASP A 239 -8.07 8.64 25.29
N ILE A 240 -8.57 9.49 24.38
CA ILE A 240 -8.83 10.92 24.65
C ILE A 240 -10.01 11.04 25.62
N ARG A 241 -11.06 10.25 25.35
CA ARG A 241 -12.30 10.11 26.12
C ARG A 241 -12.78 8.66 26.04
N GLU A 242 -13.81 8.30 26.79
CA GLU A 242 -14.39 6.94 26.76
C GLU A 242 -14.70 6.43 25.36
N ASN A 243 -15.19 7.31 24.47
CA ASN A 243 -15.62 6.96 23.13
C ASN A 243 -14.65 7.41 22.02
N TRP A 244 -13.55 8.11 22.36
CA TRP A 244 -12.64 8.68 21.37
C TRP A 244 -11.21 8.24 21.64
N SER A 245 -10.56 7.68 20.63
CA SER A 245 -9.15 7.35 20.70
C SER A 245 -8.36 7.84 19.49
N LEU A 246 -7.14 8.28 19.74
CA LEU A 246 -6.13 8.58 18.74
C LEU A 246 -5.25 7.35 18.58
N ASN A 247 -4.96 6.98 17.35
CA ASN A 247 -4.09 5.86 17.02
C ASN A 247 -2.89 6.40 16.23
N ALA A 248 -1.70 5.94 16.54
CA ALA A 248 -0.51 6.23 15.76
C ALA A 248 0.34 4.97 15.63
N ALA A 249 0.88 4.74 14.45
CA ALA A 249 1.72 3.58 14.16
C ALA A 249 2.78 3.91 13.11
N SER A 250 3.90 3.20 13.16
CA SER A 250 4.88 3.13 12.08
C SER A 250 5.00 1.68 11.63
N SER A 251 5.20 1.47 10.34
CA SER A 251 5.36 0.15 9.75
C SER A 251 6.63 0.10 8.91
N TYR A 252 7.30 -1.05 8.97
CA TYR A 252 8.50 -1.38 8.22
C TYR A 252 8.26 -2.65 7.41
N THR A 253 8.50 -2.60 6.12
CA THR A 253 8.43 -3.76 5.21
C THR A 253 9.74 -3.83 4.44
N PRO A 254 10.56 -4.87 4.66
CA PRO A 254 11.74 -5.09 3.84
C PRO A 254 11.33 -5.42 2.41
N LEU A 255 11.90 -4.71 1.46
CA LEU A 255 11.69 -4.92 0.03
C LEU A 255 13.05 -4.94 -0.66
N ASP A 256 13.37 -6.05 -1.33
CA ASP A 256 14.57 -6.21 -2.12
C ASP A 256 14.31 -5.82 -3.57
N VAL A 257 15.32 -5.23 -4.24
CA VAL A 257 15.25 -4.91 -5.66
C VAL A 257 16.57 -5.23 -6.36
N GLN A 258 16.48 -5.82 -7.54
CA GLN A 258 17.64 -6.13 -8.41
C GLN A 258 17.65 -5.15 -9.58
N ARG A 259 18.56 -4.17 -9.56
CA ARG A 259 18.74 -3.20 -10.64
C ARG A 259 19.86 -3.60 -11.59
N PRO A 260 19.77 -3.28 -12.91
CA PRO A 260 20.72 -3.74 -13.92
C PRO A 260 22.19 -3.37 -13.70
N ASN A 261 22.45 -2.29 -12.95
CA ASN A 261 23.80 -1.74 -12.75
C ASN A 261 24.27 -1.82 -11.28
N ASP A 262 23.47 -2.40 -10.41
CA ASP A 262 23.78 -2.50 -8.98
C ASP A 262 23.63 -3.94 -8.48
N ASN A 263 24.40 -4.24 -7.44
CA ASN A 263 24.10 -5.37 -6.59
C ASN A 263 22.74 -5.13 -5.92
N SER A 264 22.03 -6.21 -5.58
CA SER A 264 20.74 -6.13 -4.91
C SER A 264 20.72 -5.07 -3.79
N ASP A 265 19.87 -4.07 -3.93
CA ASP A 265 19.67 -3.03 -2.93
C ASP A 265 18.46 -3.34 -2.06
N ASN A 266 18.55 -2.99 -0.79
CA ASN A 266 17.40 -3.00 0.13
C ASN A 266 16.74 -1.62 0.04
N ASP A 267 15.66 -1.54 -0.73
CA ASP A 267 14.81 -0.34 -0.81
C ASP A 267 13.56 -0.53 0.04
N ASP A 268 13.79 -0.59 1.34
CA ASP A 268 12.78 -0.87 2.35
C ASP A 268 11.68 0.18 2.41
N PHE A 269 10.46 -0.27 2.70
CA PHE A 269 9.32 0.61 2.87
C PHE A 269 9.10 0.96 4.35
N TRP A 270 9.02 2.28 4.62
CA TRP A 270 8.64 2.82 5.91
C TRP A 270 7.46 3.77 5.78
N ASN A 271 6.46 3.64 6.64
CA ASN A 271 5.40 4.62 6.73
C ASN A 271 5.02 4.96 8.16
N VAL A 272 4.29 6.08 8.30
CA VAL A 272 3.65 6.50 9.53
C VAL A 272 2.16 6.62 9.27
N ARG A 273 1.34 6.08 10.17
CA ARG A 273 -0.12 6.13 10.14
C ARG A 273 -0.64 6.81 11.37
N VAL A 274 -1.63 7.66 11.18
CA VAL A 274 -2.39 8.28 12.29
C VAL A 274 -3.87 8.10 12.03
N GLY A 275 -4.65 7.89 13.07
CA GLY A 275 -6.08 7.68 12.95
C GLY A 275 -6.85 8.19 14.16
N LEU A 276 -8.11 8.50 13.93
CA LEU A 276 -9.07 8.86 14.96
C LEU A 276 -10.21 7.86 14.93
N THR A 277 -10.52 7.27 16.08
CA THR A 277 -11.58 6.26 16.24
C THR A 277 -12.65 6.78 17.18
N ILE A 278 -13.90 6.57 16.79
CA ILE A 278 -15.11 6.84 17.61
C ILE A 278 -15.81 5.50 17.85
N ARG A 279 -16.17 5.23 19.12
CA ARG A 279 -16.89 4.02 19.54
C ARG A 279 -18.32 4.37 19.96
N TYR A 280 -19.26 3.49 19.62
CA TYR A 280 -20.69 3.63 19.88
C TYR A 280 -21.22 2.44 20.67
#